data_09754dc3a8fc2ef29e83bb377779f2f7
#
_entry.id   09754dc3a8fc2ef29e83bb377779f2f7
#
_cell.length_a   1.000
_cell.length_b   1.000
_cell.length_c   1.000
_cell.angle_alpha   90.00
_cell.angle_beta   90.00
_cell.angle_gamma   90.00
#
_symmetry.space_group_name_H-M   'P 1'
#
loop_
_entity.id
_entity.type
_entity.pdbx_description
1 polymer ?
#
loop_
_entity_poly.entity_id
_entity_poly.type
_entity_poly.pdbx_seq_one_letter_code
_entity_poly.pdbx_strand_id
1 'polypeptide(L)'
;MKNILAKAPSKSGTYAMFIGRWQPWHDGHRWLIHQALNEDKKVLLCVRDVPVSESNPWTADQILLNLADSLKDLIEQGHVKIMKIPDIESVNIGRGVGYDVIEHVPPQEIHDISATKIREQMKQEGKL
;
A
#
# COMPACT_ATOMS: atom_id res chain seq x y z
N MET A 1 -5.87 18.45 -12.05
CA MET A 1 -5.60 17.40 -11.04
C MET A 1 -6.30 17.74 -9.73
N LYS A 2 -6.91 16.76 -9.12
CA LYS A 2 -7.59 16.95 -7.85
C LYS A 2 -6.62 17.29 -6.74
N ASN A 3 -6.93 18.30 -5.94
CA ASN A 3 -6.10 18.67 -4.79
C ASN A 3 -6.58 17.91 -3.55
N ILE A 4 -5.92 16.78 -3.25
CA ILE A 4 -6.27 15.92 -2.12
C ILE A 4 -6.01 16.60 -0.76
N LEU A 5 -5.19 17.66 -0.73
CA LEU A 5 -4.86 18.38 0.50
C LEU A 5 -5.94 19.39 0.91
N ALA A 6 -6.74 19.84 -0.06
CA ALA A 6 -7.75 20.87 0.16
C ALA A 6 -9.14 20.32 0.42
N LYS A 7 -9.36 19.02 0.23
CA LYS A 7 -10.68 18.39 0.37
C LYS A 7 -10.71 17.37 1.49
N ALA A 8 -11.83 17.32 2.18
CA ALA A 8 -12.11 16.24 3.11
C ALA A 8 -12.40 14.95 2.33
N PRO A 9 -12.10 13.78 2.90
CA PRO A 9 -12.51 12.50 2.32
C PRO A 9 -14.02 12.45 2.10
N SER A 10 -14.46 11.64 1.13
CA SER A 10 -15.87 11.52 0.79
C SER A 10 -16.74 11.05 1.96
N LYS A 11 -16.17 10.30 2.91
CA LYS A 11 -16.81 9.86 4.15
C LYS A 11 -15.87 10.08 5.32
N SER A 12 -16.34 10.85 6.32
CA SER A 12 -15.55 11.08 7.53
C SER A 12 -15.35 9.78 8.31
N GLY A 13 -14.12 9.53 8.76
CA GLY A 13 -13.79 8.38 9.57
C GLY A 13 -13.70 7.05 8.83
N THR A 14 -13.84 7.04 7.52
CA THR A 14 -13.73 5.81 6.72
C THR A 14 -12.46 5.82 5.88
N TYR A 15 -11.98 4.63 5.54
CA TYR A 15 -10.74 4.43 4.82
C TYR A 15 -10.92 3.47 3.64
N ALA A 16 -10.15 3.71 2.57
CA ALA A 16 -9.94 2.73 1.51
C ALA A 16 -8.78 1.84 1.97
N MET A 17 -9.04 0.55 2.16
CA MET A 17 -8.06 -0.41 2.67
C MET A 17 -7.27 -1.05 1.52
N PHE A 18 -5.95 -1.08 1.68
CA PHE A 18 -5.04 -1.77 0.77
C PHE A 18 -4.20 -2.75 1.58
N ILE A 19 -4.09 -3.98 1.11
CA ILE A 19 -3.43 -5.07 1.84
C ILE A 19 -2.29 -5.61 0.98
N GLY A 20 -1.10 -5.73 1.55
CA GLY A 20 0.03 -6.28 0.82
C GLY A 20 1.24 -6.52 1.73
N ARG A 21 2.31 -7.00 1.10
CA ARG A 21 3.58 -7.26 1.78
C ARG A 21 4.55 -6.10 1.61
N TRP A 22 4.44 -5.39 0.46
CA TRP A 22 5.20 -4.17 0.13
C TRP A 22 6.72 -4.37 0.22
N GLN A 23 7.24 -5.41 -0.43
CA GLN A 23 8.61 -5.94 -0.30
C GLN A 23 9.49 -5.74 -1.57
N PRO A 24 10.01 -4.55 -1.90
CA PRO A 24 9.84 -3.27 -1.20
C PRO A 24 8.67 -2.46 -1.77
N TRP A 25 8.36 -1.35 -1.11
CA TRP A 25 7.47 -0.34 -1.64
C TRP A 25 8.05 0.26 -2.92
N HIS A 26 7.23 0.44 -3.94
CA HIS A 26 7.67 0.97 -5.23
C HIS A 26 6.58 1.82 -5.91
N ASP A 27 6.91 2.37 -7.07
CA ASP A 27 6.00 3.28 -7.78
C ASP A 27 4.69 2.63 -8.22
N GLY A 28 4.69 1.33 -8.48
CA GLY A 28 3.46 0.60 -8.77
C GLY A 28 2.50 0.60 -7.59
N HIS A 29 3.02 0.44 -6.38
CA HIS A 29 2.23 0.52 -5.15
C HIS A 29 1.73 1.95 -4.92
N ARG A 30 2.59 2.94 -5.19
CA ARG A 30 2.21 4.35 -5.08
C ARG A 30 1.08 4.69 -6.05
N TRP A 31 1.17 4.23 -7.28
CA TRP A 31 0.08 4.38 -8.25
C TRP A 31 -1.22 3.82 -7.69
N LEU A 32 -1.15 2.62 -7.10
CA LEU A 32 -2.32 1.93 -6.57
C LEU A 32 -3.05 2.75 -5.50
N ILE A 33 -2.35 3.25 -4.49
CA ILE A 33 -3.00 4.03 -3.43
C ILE A 33 -3.50 5.38 -3.94
N HIS A 34 -2.89 5.95 -4.98
CA HIS A 34 -3.34 7.20 -5.56
C HIS A 34 -4.70 7.08 -6.27
N GLN A 35 -5.14 5.87 -6.63
CA GLN A 35 -6.48 5.68 -7.16
C GLN A 35 -7.55 6.08 -6.13
N ALA A 36 -7.29 5.86 -4.85
CA ALA A 36 -8.17 6.31 -3.78
C ALA A 36 -7.89 7.77 -3.38
N LEU A 37 -6.61 8.13 -3.22
CA LEU A 37 -6.22 9.49 -2.83
C LEU A 37 -6.74 10.54 -3.82
N ASN A 38 -6.71 10.26 -5.11
CA ASN A 38 -7.19 11.17 -6.14
C ASN A 38 -8.72 11.35 -6.10
N GLU A 39 -9.44 10.47 -5.44
CA GLU A 39 -10.87 10.57 -5.19
C GLU A 39 -11.18 11.18 -3.80
N ASP A 40 -10.21 11.80 -3.17
CA ASP A 40 -10.31 12.41 -1.84
C ASP A 40 -10.65 11.41 -0.73
N LYS A 41 -10.23 10.15 -0.90
CA LYS A 41 -10.42 9.12 0.13
C LYS A 41 -9.16 8.99 0.97
N LYS A 42 -9.34 8.69 2.25
CA LYS A 42 -8.22 8.30 3.12
C LYS A 42 -7.83 6.87 2.82
N VAL A 43 -6.55 6.57 2.96
CA VAL A 43 -5.99 5.24 2.70
C VAL A 43 -5.56 4.59 4.01
N LEU A 44 -6.00 3.34 4.22
CA LEU A 44 -5.46 2.45 5.26
C LEU A 44 -4.58 1.42 4.57
N LEU A 45 -3.27 1.52 4.79
CA LEU A 45 -2.28 0.65 4.16
C LEU A 45 -1.87 -0.43 5.16
N CYS A 46 -2.27 -1.66 4.90
CA CYS A 46 -2.04 -2.79 5.80
C CYS A 46 -0.83 -3.60 5.35
N VAL A 47 0.12 -3.81 6.26
CA VAL A 47 1.32 -4.61 6.04
C VAL A 47 1.10 -5.99 6.62
N ARG A 48 1.10 -7.02 5.77
CA ARG A 48 0.99 -8.41 6.21
C ARG A 48 2.27 -8.83 6.90
N ASP A 49 2.15 -9.38 8.10
CA ASP A 49 3.27 -9.88 8.89
C ASP A 49 3.64 -11.29 8.44
N VAL A 50 4.49 -11.36 7.42
CA VAL A 50 4.94 -12.64 6.84
C VAL A 50 6.34 -12.99 7.35
N PRO A 51 6.69 -14.30 7.44
CA PRO A 51 8.04 -14.69 7.80
C PRO A 51 9.07 -14.17 6.80
N VAL A 52 10.25 -13.82 7.28
CA VAL A 52 11.37 -13.44 6.41
C VAL A 52 11.73 -14.63 5.52
N SER A 53 11.88 -14.36 4.23
CA SER A 53 12.20 -15.36 3.22
C SER A 53 12.92 -14.68 2.05
N GLU A 54 13.26 -15.45 1.03
CA GLU A 54 13.88 -14.89 -0.17
C GLU A 54 12.98 -13.86 -0.86
N SER A 55 11.67 -14.12 -0.94
CA SER A 55 10.73 -13.18 -1.54
C SER A 55 10.23 -12.11 -0.58
N ASN A 56 10.50 -12.26 0.73
CA ASN A 56 10.13 -11.31 1.77
C ASN A 56 11.35 -11.07 2.67
N PRO A 57 12.40 -10.38 2.17
CA PRO A 57 13.66 -10.25 2.91
C PRO A 57 13.59 -9.30 4.11
N TRP A 58 12.54 -8.51 4.23
CA TRP A 58 12.37 -7.59 5.35
C TRP A 58 11.24 -8.03 6.26
N THR A 59 11.39 -7.72 7.56
CA THR A 59 10.30 -7.93 8.53
C THR A 59 9.19 -6.91 8.29
N ALA A 60 7.99 -7.21 8.78
CA ALA A 60 6.88 -6.25 8.69
C ALA A 60 7.22 -4.92 9.37
N ASP A 61 7.97 -4.94 10.49
CA ASP A 61 8.37 -3.71 11.18
C ASP A 61 9.34 -2.88 10.34
N GLN A 62 10.26 -3.52 9.62
CA GLN A 62 11.15 -2.82 8.69
C GLN A 62 10.36 -2.19 7.55
N ILE A 63 9.34 -2.89 7.03
CA ILE A 63 8.47 -2.34 6.00
C ILE A 63 7.67 -1.15 6.53
N LEU A 64 7.16 -1.22 7.76
CA LEU A 64 6.46 -0.08 8.36
C LEU A 64 7.36 1.15 8.46
N LEU A 65 8.62 0.99 8.86
CA LEU A 65 9.58 2.09 8.91
C LEU A 65 9.84 2.67 7.53
N ASN A 66 9.99 1.82 6.53
CA ASN A 66 10.18 2.24 5.14
C ASN A 66 8.97 3.04 4.63
N LEU A 67 7.75 2.55 4.90
CA LEU A 67 6.52 3.24 4.51
C LEU A 67 6.35 4.57 5.26
N ALA A 68 6.68 4.60 6.54
CA ALA A 68 6.62 5.83 7.33
C ALA A 68 7.51 6.93 6.76
N ASP A 69 8.68 6.55 6.25
CA ASP A 69 9.60 7.47 5.58
C ASP A 69 9.10 7.87 4.19
N SER A 70 8.74 6.89 3.37
CA SER A 70 8.33 7.12 1.97
C SER A 70 7.01 7.89 1.85
N LEU A 71 6.11 7.76 2.82
CA LEU A 71 4.78 8.37 2.81
C LEU A 71 4.60 9.41 3.91
N LYS A 72 5.71 9.92 4.44
CA LYS A 72 5.71 10.82 5.59
C LYS A 72 4.71 11.97 5.47
N ASP A 73 4.72 12.70 4.36
CA ASP A 73 3.85 13.85 4.17
C ASP A 73 2.37 13.46 4.17
N LEU A 74 2.03 12.37 3.49
CA LEU A 74 0.66 11.87 3.43
C LEU A 74 0.17 11.40 4.80
N ILE A 75 1.05 10.80 5.58
CA ILE A 75 0.72 10.33 6.93
C ILE A 75 0.52 11.53 7.86
N GLU A 76 1.43 12.50 7.84
CA GLU A 76 1.33 13.70 8.67
C GLU A 76 0.09 14.54 8.37
N GLN A 77 -0.34 14.55 7.12
CA GLN A 77 -1.53 15.26 6.67
C GLN A 77 -2.83 14.47 6.92
N GLY A 78 -2.73 13.25 7.43
CA GLY A 78 -3.89 12.42 7.73
C GLY A 78 -4.53 11.74 6.54
N HIS A 79 -3.86 11.70 5.39
CA HIS A 79 -4.38 11.05 4.18
C HIS A 79 -4.08 9.55 4.14
N VAL A 80 -3.02 9.11 4.81
CA VAL A 80 -2.61 7.70 4.86
C VAL A 80 -2.37 7.29 6.30
N LYS A 81 -2.88 6.11 6.65
CA LYS A 81 -2.59 5.43 7.90
C LYS A 81 -1.98 4.08 7.57
N ILE A 82 -0.90 3.71 8.25
CA ILE A 82 -0.24 2.41 8.06
C ILE A 82 -0.43 1.56 9.30
N MET A 83 -0.56 0.25 9.11
CA MET A 83 -0.64 -0.67 10.23
C MET A 83 -0.16 -2.07 9.85
N LYS A 84 0.41 -2.76 10.81
CA LYS A 84 0.75 -4.18 10.67
C LYS A 84 -0.48 -5.02 10.97
N ILE A 85 -0.73 -6.02 10.14
CA ILE A 85 -1.78 -7.02 10.38
C ILE A 85 -1.16 -8.41 10.36
N PRO A 86 -1.78 -9.41 11.02
CA PRO A 86 -1.35 -10.79 10.85
C PRO A 86 -1.37 -11.20 9.38
N ASP A 87 -0.59 -12.21 9.02
CA ASP A 87 -0.68 -12.76 7.67
C ASP A 87 -2.09 -13.32 7.45
N ILE A 88 -2.61 -13.15 6.26
CA ILE A 88 -3.97 -13.54 5.90
C ILE A 88 -3.96 -14.51 4.75
N GLU A 89 -4.95 -15.40 4.70
CA GLU A 89 -5.14 -16.30 3.56
C GLU A 89 -6.31 -15.87 2.66
N SER A 90 -7.23 -15.06 3.17
CA SER A 90 -8.39 -14.62 2.38
C SER A 90 -9.03 -13.37 2.97
N VAL A 91 -9.81 -12.69 2.14
CA VAL A 91 -10.69 -11.60 2.56
C VAL A 91 -12.12 -12.11 2.42
N ASN A 92 -12.88 -12.11 3.52
CA ASN A 92 -14.23 -12.64 3.55
C ASN A 92 -15.21 -11.51 3.84
N ILE A 93 -16.24 -11.40 3.02
CA ILE A 93 -17.28 -10.39 3.18
C ILE A 93 -18.65 -11.06 3.23
N GLY A 94 -19.55 -10.49 4.04
CA GLY A 94 -20.94 -10.91 4.09
C GLY A 94 -21.82 -10.00 3.25
N ARG A 95 -23.09 -10.37 3.14
CA ARG A 95 -24.09 -9.54 2.46
C ARG A 95 -24.36 -8.27 3.28
N GLY A 96 -24.45 -7.13 2.59
CA GLY A 96 -24.89 -5.88 3.22
C GLY A 96 -23.88 -5.23 4.15
N VAL A 97 -22.58 -5.53 3.98
CA VAL A 97 -21.53 -4.97 4.85
C VAL A 97 -21.31 -3.47 4.67
N GLY A 98 -21.83 -2.86 3.58
CA GLY A 98 -21.81 -1.41 3.41
C GLY A 98 -20.51 -0.83 2.86
N TYR A 99 -19.63 -1.65 2.28
CA TYR A 99 -18.45 -1.16 1.58
C TYR A 99 -18.30 -1.84 0.21
N ASP A 100 -17.53 -1.20 -0.66
CA ASP A 100 -17.24 -1.69 -1.99
C ASP A 100 -15.97 -2.54 -1.99
N VAL A 101 -15.91 -3.54 -2.87
CA VAL A 101 -14.69 -4.29 -3.18
C VAL A 101 -14.26 -3.85 -4.57
N ILE A 102 -13.12 -3.17 -4.65
CA ILE A 102 -12.67 -2.51 -5.87
C ILE A 102 -11.34 -3.12 -6.32
N GLU A 103 -11.27 -3.53 -7.58
CA GLU A 103 -10.05 -3.97 -8.21
C GLU A 103 -9.53 -2.84 -9.11
N HIS A 104 -8.24 -2.51 -8.97
CA HIS A 104 -7.57 -1.50 -9.79
C HIS A 104 -6.65 -2.20 -10.79
N VAL A 105 -6.86 -1.92 -12.08
CA VAL A 105 -6.04 -2.49 -13.15
C VAL A 105 -5.08 -1.40 -13.64
N PRO A 106 -3.77 -1.52 -13.38
CA PRO A 106 -2.82 -0.50 -13.78
C PRO A 106 -2.54 -0.53 -15.29
N PRO A 107 -2.13 0.61 -15.87
CA PRO A 107 -1.61 0.61 -17.23
C PRO A 107 -0.32 -0.23 -17.33
N GLN A 108 0.04 -0.63 -18.54
CA GLN A 108 1.13 -1.60 -18.75
C GLN A 108 2.47 -1.14 -18.15
N GLU A 109 2.82 0.13 -18.29
CA GLU A 109 4.08 0.67 -17.75
C GLU A 109 4.16 0.57 -16.23
N ILE A 110 3.01 0.66 -15.54
CA ILE A 110 2.94 0.49 -14.08
C ILE A 110 2.95 -1.00 -13.74
N HIS A 111 2.21 -1.80 -14.50
CA HIS A 111 2.15 -3.26 -14.31
C HIS A 111 3.55 -3.90 -14.41
N ASP A 112 4.43 -3.34 -15.26
CA ASP A 112 5.77 -3.86 -15.46
C ASP A 112 6.71 -3.59 -14.29
N ILE A 113 6.35 -2.70 -13.37
CA ILE A 113 7.12 -2.50 -12.14
C ILE A 113 6.88 -3.70 -11.24
N SER A 114 7.97 -4.35 -10.84
CA SER A 114 7.90 -5.62 -10.11
C SER A 114 8.82 -5.61 -8.90
N ALA A 115 8.27 -5.97 -7.74
CA ALA A 115 9.06 -6.12 -6.52
C ALA A 115 10.13 -7.22 -6.69
N THR A 116 9.82 -8.29 -7.42
CA THR A 116 10.78 -9.36 -7.72
C THR A 116 11.99 -8.82 -8.49
N LYS A 117 11.76 -8.05 -9.55
CA LYS A 117 12.83 -7.44 -10.34
C LYS A 117 13.66 -6.45 -9.51
N ILE A 118 13.01 -5.67 -8.67
CA ILE A 118 13.69 -4.72 -7.78
C ILE A 118 14.59 -5.45 -6.79
N ARG A 119 14.11 -6.52 -6.16
CA ARG A 119 14.92 -7.33 -5.24
C ARG A 119 16.11 -7.97 -5.95
N GLU A 120 15.92 -8.49 -7.16
CA GLU A 120 17.00 -9.07 -7.96
C GLU A 120 18.09 -8.03 -8.25
N GLN A 121 17.69 -6.84 -8.64
CA GLN A 121 18.63 -5.75 -8.89
C GLN A 121 19.37 -5.35 -7.62
N MET A 122 18.68 -5.27 -6.49
CA MET A 122 19.31 -4.97 -5.19
C MET A 122 20.35 -6.02 -4.81
N LYS A 123 20.08 -7.30 -5.07
CA LYS A 123 21.06 -8.38 -4.87
C LYS A 123 22.30 -8.19 -5.72
N GLN A 124 22.12 -7.87 -7.01
CA GLN A 124 23.24 -7.63 -7.91
C GLN A 124 24.09 -6.43 -7.49
N GLU A 125 23.47 -5.43 -6.88
CA GLU A 125 24.15 -4.23 -6.40
C GLU A 125 24.72 -4.38 -4.98
N GLY A 126 24.54 -5.53 -4.36
CA GLY A 126 25.01 -5.79 -2.99
C GLY A 126 24.19 -5.10 -1.91
N LYS A 127 22.97 -4.67 -2.20
CA LYS A 127 22.08 -3.98 -1.25
C LYS A 127 21.14 -4.93 -0.52
N LEU A 128 21.11 -6.19 -0.91
CA LEU A 128 20.20 -7.18 -0.34
C LEU A 128 20.89 -8.54 -0.16
#